data_6672ee0a6e3f385e12f28ffdcd5bf835
#
_entry.id   6672ee0a6e3f385e12f28ffdcd5bf835
#
_cell.length_a   1.000
_cell.length_b   1.000
_cell.length_c   1.000
_cell.angle_alpha   90.00
_cell.angle_beta   90.00
_cell.angle_gamma   90.00
#
_symmetry.space_group_name_H-M   'P 1'
#
loop_
_entity.id
_entity.type
_entity.pdbx_description
1 polymer ?
#
loop_
_entity_poly.entity_id
_entity_poly.type
_entity_poly.pdbx_seq_one_letter_code
_entity_poly.pdbx_strand_id
1 'polypeptide(L)'
;MEIENKVIVVTGGSGGIGKAMATRFIHENAKFVILLDINFDNSESESNNLISKICDVTNEKELTKIIDEINHEFGLIDIFCSNAGILSLGNEQTSIEDWNKNWNLHVMSHVFVAKKLIPEMLKRGSGYFVNTSSA
;
A
#
# COMPACT_ATOMS: atom_id res chain seq x y z
N MET A 1 -16.85 -9.55 -1.51
CA MET A 1 -15.53 -9.99 -1.00
C MET A 1 -15.58 -9.93 0.51
N GLU A 2 -15.15 -10.96 1.17
CA GLU A 2 -15.04 -11.00 2.63
C GLU A 2 -13.62 -10.61 3.02
N ILE A 3 -13.49 -9.85 4.11
CA ILE A 3 -12.21 -9.37 4.65
C ILE A 3 -11.60 -10.42 5.60
N GLU A 4 -12.45 -11.23 6.21
CA GLU A 4 -12.03 -12.25 7.16
C GLU A 4 -10.94 -13.16 6.59
N ASN A 5 -9.90 -13.41 7.39
CA ASN A 5 -8.75 -14.24 7.04
C ASN A 5 -7.91 -13.77 5.84
N LYS A 6 -8.03 -12.51 5.40
CA LYS A 6 -7.24 -11.94 4.30
C LYS A 6 -5.92 -11.33 4.76
N VAL A 7 -4.91 -11.42 3.89
CA VAL A 7 -3.65 -10.66 4.00
C VAL A 7 -3.80 -9.37 3.20
N ILE A 8 -3.70 -8.24 3.86
CA ILE A 8 -4.01 -6.93 3.30
C ILE A 8 -2.80 -6.01 3.45
N VAL A 9 -2.45 -5.31 2.39
CA VAL A 9 -1.42 -4.26 2.40
C VAL A 9 -2.08 -2.91 2.17
N VAL A 10 -1.67 -1.90 2.94
CA VAL A 10 -2.14 -0.52 2.80
C VAL A 10 -0.93 0.41 2.73
N THR A 11 -0.77 1.15 1.64
CA THR A 11 0.28 2.17 1.50
C THR A 11 -0.19 3.51 2.04
N GLY A 12 0.72 4.36 2.54
CA GLY A 12 0.35 5.59 3.26
C GLY A 12 -0.31 5.25 4.59
N GLY A 13 0.20 4.21 5.28
CA GLY A 13 -0.41 3.62 6.46
C GLY A 13 -0.14 4.35 7.76
N SER A 14 0.80 5.30 7.79
CA SER A 14 1.21 6.01 9.02
C SER A 14 0.15 7.01 9.52
N GLY A 15 -0.85 7.34 8.72
CA GLY A 15 -1.88 8.28 9.15
C GLY A 15 -3.11 8.36 8.26
N GLY A 16 -4.01 9.27 8.60
CA GLY A 16 -5.16 9.65 7.80
C GLY A 16 -6.02 8.46 7.35
N ILE A 17 -6.31 8.41 6.05
CA ILE A 17 -7.17 7.39 5.42
C ILE A 17 -6.55 6.01 5.56
N GLY A 18 -5.24 5.84 5.33
CA GLY A 18 -4.57 4.55 5.39
C GLY A 18 -4.71 3.88 6.77
N LYS A 19 -4.51 4.64 7.84
CA LYS A 19 -4.69 4.17 9.21
C LYS A 19 -6.14 3.80 9.52
N ALA A 20 -7.10 4.60 9.04
CA ALA A 20 -8.53 4.31 9.20
C ALA A 20 -8.94 3.02 8.45
N MET A 21 -8.42 2.81 7.24
CA MET A 21 -8.62 1.57 6.49
C MET A 21 -8.07 0.37 7.26
N ALA A 22 -6.84 0.46 7.76
CA ALA A 22 -6.21 -0.62 8.53
C ALA A 22 -7.03 -0.98 9.78
N THR A 23 -7.45 0.02 10.54
CA THR A 23 -8.31 -0.17 11.70
C THR A 23 -9.59 -0.91 11.32
N ARG A 24 -10.22 -0.54 10.22
CA ARG A 24 -11.42 -1.19 9.74
C ARG A 24 -11.16 -2.64 9.34
N PHE A 25 -10.08 -2.93 8.62
CA PHE A 25 -9.73 -4.30 8.22
C PHE A 25 -9.47 -5.21 9.43
N ILE A 26 -8.82 -4.70 10.46
CA ILE A 26 -8.63 -5.44 11.72
C ILE A 26 -9.99 -5.77 12.36
N HIS A 27 -10.91 -4.81 12.42
CA HIS A 27 -12.26 -5.03 12.94
C HIS A 27 -13.07 -6.07 12.14
N GLU A 28 -12.79 -6.21 10.85
CA GLU A 28 -13.40 -7.22 9.96
C GLU A 28 -12.64 -8.55 9.97
N ASN A 29 -11.81 -8.79 10.99
CA ASN A 29 -11.03 -10.03 11.19
C ASN A 29 -10.07 -10.37 10.04
N ALA A 30 -9.42 -9.37 9.43
CA ALA A 30 -8.31 -9.63 8.54
C ALA A 30 -7.24 -10.48 9.25
N LYS A 31 -6.62 -11.42 8.52
CA LYS A 31 -5.56 -12.25 9.07
C LYS A 31 -4.33 -11.44 9.43
N PHE A 32 -3.88 -10.60 8.49
CA PHE A 32 -2.82 -9.63 8.68
C PHE A 32 -3.13 -8.36 7.90
N VAL A 33 -2.81 -7.22 8.49
CA VAL A 33 -2.81 -5.91 7.83
C VAL A 33 -1.41 -5.34 7.91
N ILE A 34 -0.78 -5.14 6.77
CA ILE A 34 0.58 -4.61 6.66
C ILE A 34 0.49 -3.16 6.15
N LEU A 35 0.98 -2.25 6.95
CA LEU A 35 1.09 -0.84 6.61
C LEU A 35 2.44 -0.58 5.97
N LEU A 36 2.45 0.09 4.83
CA LEU A 36 3.67 0.58 4.18
C LEU A 36 3.66 2.10 4.18
N ASP A 37 4.74 2.70 4.66
CA ASP A 37 4.95 4.15 4.59
C ASP A 37 6.44 4.47 4.57
N ILE A 38 6.80 5.69 4.20
CA ILE A 38 8.19 6.16 4.25
C ILE A 38 8.65 6.48 5.67
N ASN A 39 7.71 6.66 6.59
CA ASN A 39 7.97 6.96 7.99
C ASN A 39 6.80 6.51 8.87
N PHE A 40 7.09 6.06 10.09
CA PHE A 40 6.12 5.79 11.14
C PHE A 40 6.56 6.46 12.42
N ASP A 41 5.60 7.02 13.16
CA ASP A 41 5.86 7.52 14.52
C ASP A 41 6.03 6.34 15.48
N ASN A 42 7.02 6.42 16.36
CA ASN A 42 7.34 5.36 17.37
C ASN A 42 6.20 5.07 18.36
N SER A 43 5.07 5.76 18.26
CA SER A 43 3.90 5.61 19.14
C SER A 43 2.84 4.65 18.59
N GLU A 44 3.05 4.06 17.41
CA GLU A 44 2.07 3.14 16.84
C GLU A 44 2.12 1.79 17.55
N SER A 45 1.01 1.41 18.17
CA SER A 45 0.88 0.10 18.81
C SER A 45 0.74 -0.95 17.72
N GLU A 46 1.81 -1.69 17.48
CA GLU A 46 1.73 -2.93 16.71
C GLU A 46 0.86 -3.93 17.50
N SER A 47 0.01 -4.61 16.80
CA SER A 47 -0.69 -5.79 17.32
C SER A 47 -0.19 -7.02 16.57
N ASN A 48 -0.51 -8.21 17.06
CA ASN A 48 -0.04 -9.45 16.43
C ASN A 48 -0.41 -9.57 14.94
N ASN A 49 -1.40 -8.83 14.47
CA ASN A 49 -1.90 -8.86 13.09
C ASN A 49 -1.89 -7.49 12.38
N LEU A 50 -1.36 -6.44 13.01
CA LEU A 50 -1.12 -5.13 12.40
C LEU A 50 0.39 -4.84 12.41
N ILE A 51 0.99 -4.82 11.24
CA ILE A 51 2.44 -4.74 11.05
C ILE A 51 2.78 -3.47 10.26
N SER A 52 3.77 -2.71 10.70
CA SER A 52 4.30 -1.54 10.01
C SER A 52 5.65 -1.85 9.38
N LYS A 53 5.82 -1.53 8.10
CA LYS A 53 7.10 -1.69 7.38
C LYS A 53 7.41 -0.39 6.62
N ILE A 54 8.65 0.09 6.74
CA ILE A 54 9.11 1.26 5.99
C ILE A 54 9.30 0.85 4.53
N CYS A 55 8.74 1.63 3.61
CA CYS A 55 8.85 1.41 2.18
C CYS A 55 8.55 2.69 1.40
N ASP A 56 9.47 3.09 0.52
CA ASP A 56 9.19 4.08 -0.51
C ASP A 56 8.55 3.38 -1.73
N VAL A 57 7.24 3.56 -1.89
CA VAL A 57 6.47 2.95 -2.99
C VAL A 57 6.85 3.48 -4.38
N THR A 58 7.59 4.59 -4.46
CA THR A 58 8.12 5.13 -5.73
C THR A 58 9.39 4.40 -6.19
N ASN A 59 10.00 3.61 -5.30
CA ASN A 59 11.15 2.77 -5.61
C ASN A 59 10.70 1.35 -5.97
N GLU A 60 10.65 1.01 -7.26
CA GLU A 60 10.19 -0.30 -7.75
C GLU A 60 10.92 -1.48 -7.10
N LYS A 61 12.24 -1.37 -6.90
CA LYS A 61 13.05 -2.46 -6.32
C LYS A 61 12.71 -2.68 -4.85
N GLU A 62 12.57 -1.61 -4.09
CA GLU A 62 12.21 -1.67 -2.67
C GLU A 62 10.80 -2.24 -2.48
N LEU A 63 9.83 -1.71 -3.24
CA LEU A 63 8.45 -2.17 -3.22
C LEU A 63 8.33 -3.65 -3.62
N THR A 64 9.04 -4.07 -4.66
CA THR A 64 9.05 -5.49 -5.10
C THR A 64 9.63 -6.40 -4.01
N LYS A 65 10.74 -6.01 -3.40
CA LYS A 65 11.38 -6.76 -2.33
C LYS A 65 10.45 -6.90 -1.12
N ILE A 66 9.82 -5.81 -0.68
CA ILE A 66 8.93 -5.85 0.48
C ILE A 66 7.67 -6.69 0.22
N ILE A 67 7.14 -6.69 -1.01
CA ILE A 67 6.04 -7.57 -1.40
C ILE A 67 6.46 -9.05 -1.30
N ASP A 68 7.66 -9.40 -1.74
CA ASP A 68 8.18 -10.77 -1.62
C ASP A 68 8.36 -11.19 -0.15
N GLU A 69 8.88 -10.30 0.69
CA GLU A 69 9.00 -10.52 2.14
C GLU A 69 7.62 -10.75 2.78
N ILE A 70 6.64 -9.91 2.46
CA ILE A 70 5.26 -10.05 2.97
C ILE A 70 4.66 -11.39 2.55
N ASN A 71 4.77 -11.76 1.29
CA ASN A 71 4.24 -13.02 0.79
C ASN A 71 4.88 -14.24 1.48
N HIS A 72 6.17 -14.15 1.79
CA HIS A 72 6.90 -15.22 2.48
C HIS A 72 6.53 -15.31 3.98
N GLU A 73 6.41 -14.17 4.65
CA GLU A 73 6.24 -14.10 6.10
C GLU A 73 4.78 -14.27 6.54
N PHE A 74 3.84 -13.63 5.82
CA PHE A 74 2.43 -13.55 6.21
C PHE A 74 1.47 -14.33 5.30
N GLY A 75 1.94 -14.74 4.13
CA GLY A 75 1.13 -15.38 3.08
C GLY A 75 0.82 -14.44 1.92
N LEU A 76 0.27 -15.00 0.85
CA LEU A 76 0.01 -14.26 -0.37
C LEU A 76 -0.96 -13.09 -0.12
N ILE A 77 -0.60 -11.91 -0.62
CA ILE A 77 -1.41 -10.71 -0.48
C ILE A 77 -2.73 -10.88 -1.24
N ASP A 78 -3.84 -10.78 -0.52
CA ASP A 78 -5.19 -10.86 -1.08
C ASP A 78 -5.71 -9.51 -1.57
N ILE A 79 -5.40 -8.45 -0.81
CA ILE A 79 -5.88 -7.09 -1.08
C ILE A 79 -4.69 -6.14 -0.98
N PHE A 80 -4.49 -5.34 -2.01
CA PHE A 80 -3.50 -4.27 -2.00
C PHE A 80 -4.19 -2.91 -2.15
N CYS A 81 -4.07 -2.07 -1.12
CA CYS A 81 -4.64 -0.73 -1.08
C CYS A 81 -3.55 0.31 -1.41
N SER A 82 -3.56 0.81 -2.63
CA SER A 82 -2.70 1.92 -3.06
C SER A 82 -3.33 3.23 -2.59
N ASN A 83 -2.92 3.68 -1.41
CA ASN A 83 -3.47 4.87 -0.76
C ASN A 83 -2.42 5.95 -0.50
N ALA A 84 -1.12 5.63 -0.56
CA ALA A 84 -0.06 6.62 -0.42
C ALA A 84 -0.23 7.75 -1.43
N GLY A 85 -0.11 8.98 -0.97
CA GLY A 85 -0.27 10.16 -1.80
C GLY A 85 0.31 11.41 -1.13
N ILE A 86 0.55 12.42 -1.92
CA ILE A 86 0.94 13.77 -1.47
C ILE A 86 -0.02 14.79 -2.04
N LEU A 87 -0.22 15.87 -1.33
CA LEU A 87 -0.88 17.06 -1.85
C LEU A 87 0.19 18.01 -2.37
N SER A 88 0.21 18.24 -3.66
CA SER A 88 1.03 19.28 -4.30
C SER A 88 0.14 20.37 -4.85
N LEU A 89 0.25 21.56 -4.30
CA LEU A 89 -0.41 22.73 -4.87
C LEU A 89 0.56 23.36 -5.89
N GLY A 90 0.06 23.67 -7.06
CA GLY A 90 0.86 24.24 -8.14
C GLY A 90 -0.02 24.96 -9.17
N ASN A 91 0.65 25.43 -10.21
CA ASN A 91 0.04 26.07 -11.38
C ASN A 91 0.82 25.65 -12.64
N GLU A 92 0.64 26.35 -13.75
CA GLU A 92 1.31 26.09 -15.03
C GLU A 92 2.87 26.25 -14.97
N GLN A 93 3.38 26.84 -13.90
CA GLN A 93 4.83 27.03 -13.69
C GLN A 93 5.43 26.00 -12.71
N THR A 94 4.63 25.00 -12.30
CA THR A 94 5.11 23.91 -11.42
C THR A 94 6.32 23.21 -12.04
N SER A 95 7.34 22.96 -11.23
CA SER A 95 8.60 22.37 -11.69
C SER A 95 8.41 20.98 -12.27
N ILE A 96 9.25 20.60 -13.23
CA ILE A 96 9.27 19.23 -13.79
C ILE A 96 9.61 18.20 -12.69
N GLU A 97 10.40 18.58 -11.69
CA GLU A 97 10.70 17.72 -10.55
C GLU A 97 9.43 17.38 -9.74
N ASP A 98 8.59 18.38 -9.44
CA ASP A 98 7.32 18.16 -8.74
C ASP A 98 6.34 17.34 -9.58
N TRP A 99 6.29 17.57 -10.90
CA TRP A 99 5.53 16.73 -11.82
C TRP A 99 5.98 15.28 -11.77
N ASN A 100 7.28 15.03 -11.85
CA ASN A 100 7.84 13.67 -11.78
C ASN A 100 7.57 13.01 -10.43
N LYS A 101 7.68 13.75 -9.33
CA LYS A 101 7.38 13.26 -7.99
C LYS A 101 5.93 12.81 -7.88
N ASN A 102 5.00 13.64 -8.33
CA ASN A 102 3.57 13.31 -8.33
C ASN A 102 3.28 12.10 -9.24
N TRP A 103 3.84 12.08 -10.46
CA TRP A 103 3.68 10.97 -11.39
C TRP A 103 4.20 9.66 -10.82
N ASN A 104 5.38 9.66 -10.24
CA ASN A 104 5.99 8.46 -9.66
C ASN A 104 5.14 7.93 -8.49
N LEU A 105 4.63 8.80 -7.64
CA LEU A 105 3.84 8.40 -6.50
C LEU A 105 2.40 7.98 -6.88
N HIS A 106 1.70 8.79 -7.68
CA HIS A 106 0.28 8.58 -7.95
C HIS A 106 -0.01 7.69 -9.16
N VAL A 107 0.99 7.41 -10.01
CA VAL A 107 0.84 6.56 -11.20
C VAL A 107 1.79 5.38 -11.17
N MET A 108 3.10 5.64 -11.15
CA MET A 108 4.08 4.55 -11.31
C MET A 108 4.07 3.56 -10.15
N SER A 109 3.83 4.00 -8.93
CA SER A 109 3.70 3.08 -7.79
C SER A 109 2.59 2.04 -8.01
N HIS A 110 1.45 2.45 -8.56
CA HIS A 110 0.34 1.52 -8.90
C HIS A 110 0.75 0.55 -10.03
N VAL A 111 1.50 1.04 -11.02
CA VAL A 111 2.04 0.19 -12.09
C VAL A 111 2.99 -0.88 -11.53
N PHE A 112 3.88 -0.51 -10.61
CA PHE A 112 4.83 -1.45 -10.00
C PHE A 112 4.10 -2.54 -9.22
N VAL A 113 3.12 -2.17 -8.41
CA VAL A 113 2.28 -3.11 -7.66
C VAL A 113 1.54 -4.05 -8.61
N ALA A 114 0.90 -3.50 -9.65
CA ALA A 114 0.16 -4.29 -10.64
C ALA A 114 1.07 -5.29 -11.35
N LYS A 115 2.23 -4.86 -11.83
CA LYS A 115 3.23 -5.75 -12.46
C LYS A 115 3.63 -6.90 -11.54
N LYS A 116 3.78 -6.63 -10.23
CA LYS A 116 4.24 -7.60 -9.26
C LYS A 116 3.16 -8.59 -8.85
N LEU A 117 1.95 -8.13 -8.59
CA LEU A 117 0.90 -8.95 -7.96
C LEU A 117 -0.08 -9.59 -8.96
N ILE A 118 -0.37 -8.96 -10.10
CA ILE A 118 -1.36 -9.48 -11.06
C ILE A 118 -1.04 -10.90 -11.53
N PRO A 119 0.20 -11.26 -11.90
CA PRO A 119 0.49 -12.61 -12.39
C PRO A 119 0.11 -13.70 -11.38
N GLU A 120 0.41 -13.48 -10.09
CA GLU A 120 0.08 -14.44 -9.04
C GLU A 120 -1.42 -14.45 -8.71
N MET A 121 -2.06 -13.28 -8.68
CA MET A 121 -3.51 -13.15 -8.47
C MET A 121 -4.31 -13.84 -9.58
N LEU A 122 -3.89 -13.69 -10.84
CA LEU A 122 -4.51 -14.39 -11.98
C LEU A 122 -4.34 -15.91 -11.89
N LYS A 123 -3.14 -16.38 -11.53
CA LYS A 123 -2.84 -17.80 -11.39
C LYS A 123 -3.72 -18.49 -10.34
N ARG A 124 -3.98 -17.82 -9.22
CA ARG A 124 -4.85 -18.34 -8.16
C ARG A 124 -6.34 -17.99 -8.32
N GLY A 125 -6.69 -17.15 -9.31
CA GLY A 125 -8.06 -16.74 -9.59
C GLY A 125 -8.67 -15.78 -8.55
N SER A 126 -7.85 -15.13 -7.72
CA SER A 126 -8.32 -14.20 -6.67
C SER A 126 -7.30 -13.12 -6.34
N GLY A 127 -7.79 -11.92 -6.04
CA GLY A 127 -7.01 -10.76 -5.62
C GLY A 127 -7.79 -9.47 -5.88
N TYR A 128 -7.49 -8.44 -5.09
CA TYR A 128 -8.15 -7.14 -5.22
C TYR A 128 -7.16 -5.99 -5.11
N PHE A 129 -7.36 -4.98 -5.95
CA PHE A 129 -6.72 -3.67 -5.83
C PHE A 129 -7.75 -2.63 -5.41
N VAL A 130 -7.39 -1.85 -4.40
CA VAL A 130 -8.16 -0.70 -3.95
C VAL A 130 -7.29 0.53 -4.14
N ASN A 131 -7.70 1.44 -5.01
CA ASN A 131 -6.94 2.63 -5.33
C ASN A 131 -7.66 3.88 -4.79
N THR A 132 -7.01 4.62 -3.91
CA THR A 132 -7.49 5.93 -3.47
C THR A 132 -7.21 6.93 -4.58
N SER A 133 -8.25 7.63 -5.03
CA SER A 133 -8.13 8.70 -6.02
C SER A 133 -8.85 9.95 -5.56
N SER A 134 -8.42 11.09 -6.04
CA SER A 134 -9.02 12.39 -5.77
C SER A 134 -9.02 13.24 -7.04
N ALA A 135 -10.01 14.11 -7.17
CA ALA A 135 -10.11 15.09 -8.25
C ALA A 135 -9.73 16.48 -7.73
#